data_cfa9e7b38f582d1b3f7d0df7ac513c47
#
_entry.id   cfa9e7b38f582d1b3f7d0df7ac513c47
#
_cell.length_a   1.000
_cell.length_b   1.000
_cell.length_c   1.000
_cell.angle_alpha   90.00
_cell.angle_beta   90.00
_cell.angle_gamma   90.00
#
_symmetry.space_group_name_H-M   'P 1'
#
loop_
_entity.id
_entity.type
_entity.pdbx_description
1 polymer ?
#
loop_
_entity_poly.entity_id
_entity_poly.type
_entity_poly.pdbx_seq_one_letter_code
_entity_poly.pdbx_strand_id
1 'polypeptide(L)'
;MYKPLSLVLLLATLTGCQSVLRPADYDDPIVGFQCMLLTGKKPLEWDQIHHIQRYAGYGNARCMTALGILYENGGYGLSQDFDEARRLFTESAKANPPSNYHLGRMAERGEGGPVDLAKAREFYRLSGKTGAVALGQLMEKGEGGPKDPSGALTLYLDATNYVGDEAWQAIRQLRKQGQPLDAVQKQRFQQQWLDSFIRLRNSRLVVREVFDAVNATGAAKKVTLSFRFSSDSGKPQVTMLEGSGDANVDHWIMEAASRITMREDAPLTDDTGELKINSPLAFSPRRTERMFWMCGTKPCAQE
;
A
#
# COMPACT_ATOMS: atom_id res chain seq x y z
N MET A 1 70.26 -13.83 49.46
CA MET A 1 69.01 -13.07 49.73
C MET A 1 68.38 -12.69 48.32
N TYR A 2 67.49 -13.51 47.84
CA TYR A 2 66.80 -13.24 46.60
C TYR A 2 65.35 -12.85 46.91
N LYS A 3 64.94 -11.62 46.46
CA LYS A 3 63.55 -11.12 46.53
C LYS A 3 62.81 -11.67 45.34
N PRO A 4 61.60 -12.24 45.46
CA PRO A 4 60.78 -12.56 44.33
C PRO A 4 60.08 -11.31 43.79
N LEU A 5 60.20 -11.05 42.46
CA LEU A 5 59.36 -10.12 41.71
C LEU A 5 57.96 -10.71 41.55
N SER A 6 56.99 -10.11 42.17
CA SER A 6 55.57 -10.44 41.93
C SER A 6 55.15 -9.86 40.59
N LEU A 7 54.90 -10.72 39.61
CA LEU A 7 54.32 -10.41 38.31
C LEU A 7 52.80 -10.22 38.49
N VAL A 8 52.33 -9.00 38.57
CA VAL A 8 50.87 -8.71 38.52
C VAL A 8 50.41 -8.81 37.07
N LEU A 9 49.74 -9.90 36.74
CA LEU A 9 49.04 -10.04 35.48
C LEU A 9 47.78 -9.15 35.53
N LEU A 10 47.82 -7.99 34.86
CA LEU A 10 46.64 -7.20 34.55
C LEU A 10 45.86 -7.93 33.46
N LEU A 11 44.81 -8.69 33.83
CA LEU A 11 43.78 -9.16 32.94
C LEU A 11 42.93 -7.95 32.52
N ALA A 12 43.34 -7.29 31.44
CA ALA A 12 42.46 -6.33 30.75
C ALA A 12 41.29 -7.14 30.12
N THR A 13 40.15 -7.10 30.81
CA THR A 13 38.87 -7.53 30.21
C THR A 13 38.54 -6.60 29.09
N LEU A 14 38.92 -6.98 27.87
CA LEU A 14 38.44 -6.37 26.63
C LEU A 14 36.94 -6.70 26.51
N THR A 15 36.09 -5.96 27.18
CA THR A 15 34.70 -5.81 26.79
C THR A 15 34.68 -4.97 25.52
N GLY A 16 35.19 -5.55 24.46
CA GLY A 16 35.01 -4.97 23.14
C GLY A 16 33.52 -5.01 22.80
N CYS A 17 32.86 -3.86 22.89
CA CYS A 17 31.68 -3.63 22.07
C CYS A 17 32.11 -3.92 20.63
N GLN A 18 31.82 -5.11 20.13
CA GLN A 18 31.86 -5.37 18.70
C GLN A 18 30.78 -4.48 18.11
N SER A 19 31.18 -3.26 17.70
CA SER A 19 30.36 -2.46 16.80
C SER A 19 30.22 -3.32 15.53
N VAL A 20 29.06 -3.96 15.38
CA VAL A 20 28.71 -4.63 14.13
C VAL A 20 28.84 -3.56 13.06
N LEU A 21 29.85 -3.70 12.18
CA LEU A 21 30.04 -2.78 11.06
C LEU A 21 28.79 -2.88 10.19
N ARG A 22 27.93 -1.87 10.26
CA ARG A 22 26.74 -1.77 9.44
C ARG A 22 27.18 -1.39 8.04
N PRO A 23 26.72 -2.07 6.99
CA PRO A 23 26.98 -1.63 5.62
C PRO A 23 26.37 -0.24 5.41
N ALA A 24 26.93 0.52 4.49
CA ALA A 24 26.48 1.90 4.22
C ALA A 24 25.00 1.97 3.74
N ASP A 25 24.50 0.87 3.18
CA ASP A 25 23.14 0.73 2.66
C ASP A 25 22.14 0.08 3.63
N TYR A 26 22.52 -0.13 4.89
CA TYR A 26 21.64 -0.84 5.85
C TYR A 26 20.27 -0.17 6.03
N ASP A 27 20.20 1.14 5.87
CA ASP A 27 18.97 1.94 6.02
C ASP A 27 18.38 2.37 4.65
N ASP A 28 18.86 1.80 3.55
CA ASP A 28 18.35 2.08 2.23
C ASP A 28 16.87 1.64 2.13
N PRO A 29 15.97 2.55 1.74
CA PRO A 29 14.55 2.23 1.50
C PRO A 29 14.34 1.09 0.51
N ILE A 30 15.23 0.92 -0.48
CA ILE A 30 15.16 -0.16 -1.48
C ILE A 30 15.38 -1.52 -0.80
N VAL A 31 16.37 -1.63 0.07
CA VAL A 31 16.64 -2.85 0.84
C VAL A 31 15.43 -3.20 1.70
N GLY A 32 14.89 -2.22 2.43
CA GLY A 32 13.69 -2.41 3.23
C GLY A 32 12.47 -2.85 2.39
N PHE A 33 12.31 -2.28 1.20
CA PHE A 33 11.25 -2.69 0.27
C PHE A 33 11.46 -4.12 -0.25
N GLN A 34 12.69 -4.50 -0.57
CA GLN A 34 13.02 -5.88 -0.96
C GLN A 34 12.67 -6.89 0.14
N CYS A 35 13.03 -6.61 1.41
CA CYS A 35 12.65 -7.46 2.54
C CYS A 35 11.12 -7.65 2.62
N MET A 36 10.33 -6.59 2.43
CA MET A 36 8.86 -6.67 2.45
C MET A 36 8.30 -7.47 1.26
N LEU A 37 8.86 -7.30 0.07
CA LEU A 37 8.45 -8.09 -1.11
C LEU A 37 8.69 -9.58 -0.91
N LEU A 38 9.77 -9.95 -0.24
CA LEU A 38 10.12 -11.35 0.02
C LEU A 38 9.09 -12.04 0.91
N THR A 39 8.46 -11.34 1.87
CA THR A 39 7.42 -11.95 2.73
C THR A 39 6.19 -12.44 1.97
N GLY A 40 5.93 -11.90 0.77
CA GLY A 40 4.84 -12.33 -0.12
C GLY A 40 5.17 -13.52 -1.02
N LYS A 41 6.42 -13.94 -1.11
CA LYS A 41 6.84 -15.08 -1.93
C LYS A 41 6.65 -16.41 -1.19
N LYS A 42 6.24 -17.45 -1.93
CA LYS A 42 6.11 -18.82 -1.40
C LYS A 42 6.54 -19.81 -2.49
N PRO A 43 7.53 -20.67 -2.22
CA PRO A 43 8.40 -20.72 -1.03
C PRO A 43 9.41 -19.58 -0.99
N LEU A 44 9.90 -19.25 0.22
CA LEU A 44 11.09 -18.44 0.41
C LEU A 44 12.33 -19.31 0.33
N GLU A 45 13.32 -18.84 -0.40
CA GLU A 45 14.64 -19.46 -0.51
C GLU A 45 15.50 -19.14 0.72
N TRP A 46 16.46 -19.99 1.03
CA TRP A 46 17.30 -19.84 2.21
C TRP A 46 18.14 -18.55 2.21
N ASP A 47 18.69 -18.17 1.07
CA ASP A 47 19.44 -16.92 0.88
C ASP A 47 18.56 -15.67 1.10
N GLN A 48 17.28 -15.74 0.74
CA GLN A 48 16.31 -14.66 0.94
C GLN A 48 16.00 -14.47 2.44
N ILE A 49 15.89 -15.55 3.19
CA ILE A 49 15.70 -15.50 4.64
C ILE A 49 16.95 -14.89 5.30
N HIS A 50 18.14 -15.32 4.90
CA HIS A 50 19.38 -14.75 5.39
C HIS A 50 19.54 -13.27 5.04
N HIS A 51 19.07 -12.85 3.87
CA HIS A 51 19.02 -11.44 3.51
C HIS A 51 18.17 -10.65 4.50
N ILE A 52 16.93 -11.10 4.78
CA ILE A 52 16.04 -10.47 5.76
C ILE A 52 16.68 -10.43 7.15
N GLN A 53 17.21 -11.55 7.63
CA GLN A 53 17.86 -11.65 8.95
C GLN A 53 19.04 -10.70 9.08
N ARG A 54 19.90 -10.63 8.06
CA ARG A 54 21.09 -9.78 8.04
C ARG A 54 20.72 -8.31 8.17
N TYR A 55 19.82 -7.82 7.32
CA TYR A 55 19.45 -6.40 7.33
C TYR A 55 18.57 -6.02 8.52
N ALA A 56 17.74 -6.92 9.02
CA ALA A 56 17.07 -6.75 10.31
C ALA A 56 18.10 -6.62 11.46
N GLY A 57 19.14 -7.45 11.47
CA GLY A 57 20.23 -7.36 12.44
C GLY A 57 21.04 -6.06 12.37
N TYR A 58 21.14 -5.45 11.19
CA TYR A 58 21.76 -4.14 11.01
C TYR A 58 20.85 -2.97 11.44
N GLY A 59 19.57 -3.23 11.71
CA GLY A 59 18.61 -2.23 12.17
C GLY A 59 17.71 -1.65 11.09
N ASN A 60 17.64 -2.25 9.88
CA ASN A 60 16.66 -1.83 8.89
C ASN A 60 15.24 -2.15 9.37
N ALA A 61 14.45 -1.10 9.63
CA ALA A 61 13.14 -1.23 10.24
C ALA A 61 12.16 -2.08 9.40
N ARG A 62 12.17 -1.97 8.08
CA ARG A 62 11.29 -2.78 7.23
C ARG A 62 11.72 -4.24 7.19
N CYS A 63 13.03 -4.53 7.20
CA CYS A 63 13.53 -5.90 7.31
C CYS A 63 13.23 -6.49 8.70
N MET A 64 13.24 -5.70 9.78
CA MET A 64 12.74 -6.14 11.08
C MET A 64 11.25 -6.49 11.03
N THR A 65 10.42 -5.68 10.36
CA THR A 65 9.01 -6.01 10.13
C THR A 65 8.88 -7.34 9.38
N ALA A 66 9.64 -7.50 8.29
CA ALA A 66 9.63 -8.73 7.48
C ALA A 66 10.04 -9.96 8.32
N LEU A 67 11.10 -9.85 9.11
CA LEU A 67 11.54 -10.93 10.00
C LEU A 67 10.50 -11.24 11.07
N GLY A 68 9.87 -10.21 11.65
CA GLY A 68 8.76 -10.37 12.60
C GLY A 68 7.60 -11.16 12.01
N ILE A 69 7.22 -10.90 10.76
CA ILE A 69 6.19 -11.66 10.04
C ILE A 69 6.61 -13.14 9.87
N LEU A 70 7.88 -13.41 9.61
CA LEU A 70 8.37 -14.80 9.50
C LEU A 70 8.29 -15.53 10.85
N TYR A 71 8.66 -14.89 11.96
CA TYR A 71 8.52 -15.48 13.29
C TYR A 71 7.04 -15.62 13.72
N GLU A 72 6.18 -14.66 13.37
CA GLU A 72 4.73 -14.74 13.66
C GLU A 72 4.08 -15.96 12.96
N ASN A 73 4.46 -16.24 11.73
CA ASN A 73 3.88 -17.35 10.96
C ASN A 73 4.60 -18.69 11.20
N GLY A 74 5.86 -18.66 11.54
CA GLY A 74 6.73 -19.84 11.49
C GLY A 74 7.02 -20.30 10.05
N GLY A 75 7.79 -21.38 9.92
CA GLY A 75 8.14 -21.95 8.61
C GLY A 75 9.49 -21.50 8.09
N TYR A 76 9.92 -22.07 6.98
CA TYR A 76 11.21 -21.78 6.33
C TYR A 76 12.45 -21.98 7.22
N GLY A 77 12.38 -22.96 8.15
CA GLY A 77 13.43 -23.22 9.13
C GLY A 77 13.39 -22.30 10.37
N LEU A 78 12.42 -21.41 10.46
CA LEU A 78 12.14 -20.64 11.67
C LEU A 78 10.93 -21.24 12.40
N SER A 79 11.07 -21.48 13.71
CA SER A 79 9.94 -21.82 14.56
C SER A 79 9.07 -20.60 14.76
N GLN A 80 7.74 -20.77 14.88
CA GLN A 80 6.85 -19.70 15.29
C GLN A 80 7.27 -19.19 16.67
N ASP A 81 7.44 -17.88 16.79
CA ASP A 81 7.85 -17.22 18.02
C ASP A 81 7.19 -15.83 18.10
N PHE A 82 6.10 -15.76 18.84
CA PHE A 82 5.35 -14.52 19.01
C PHE A 82 6.09 -13.48 19.86
N ASP A 83 6.96 -13.88 20.77
CA ASP A 83 7.73 -12.97 21.59
C ASP A 83 8.81 -12.26 20.75
N GLU A 84 9.51 -13.02 19.93
CA GLU A 84 10.49 -12.47 19.00
C GLU A 84 9.82 -11.61 17.92
N ALA A 85 8.68 -12.04 17.37
CA ALA A 85 7.89 -11.25 16.44
C ALA A 85 7.50 -9.89 17.05
N ARG A 86 6.98 -9.90 18.28
CA ARG A 86 6.60 -8.69 19.02
C ARG A 86 7.80 -7.76 19.26
N ARG A 87 8.93 -8.32 19.66
CA ARG A 87 10.17 -7.56 19.88
C ARG A 87 10.59 -6.85 18.59
N LEU A 88 10.59 -7.57 17.46
CA LEU A 88 10.96 -7.04 16.16
C LEU A 88 9.98 -5.96 15.67
N PHE A 89 8.68 -6.16 15.81
CA PHE A 89 7.69 -5.15 15.45
C PHE A 89 7.79 -3.89 16.31
N THR A 90 8.03 -4.07 17.62
CA THR A 90 8.21 -2.93 18.55
C THR A 90 9.43 -2.11 18.20
N GLU A 91 10.55 -2.76 17.91
CA GLU A 91 11.78 -2.06 17.50
C GLU A 91 11.59 -1.38 16.14
N SER A 92 11.02 -2.10 15.18
CA SER A 92 10.71 -1.57 13.86
C SER A 92 9.79 -0.34 13.91
N ALA A 93 8.76 -0.35 14.77
CA ALA A 93 7.78 0.72 14.86
C ALA A 93 8.37 2.09 15.22
N LYS A 94 9.57 2.14 15.82
CA LYS A 94 10.26 3.39 16.15
C LYS A 94 10.64 4.21 14.90
N ALA A 95 10.98 3.54 13.78
CA ALA A 95 11.35 4.17 12.51
C ALA A 95 10.35 3.84 11.38
N ASN A 96 9.52 2.82 11.54
CA ASN A 96 8.51 2.38 10.58
C ASN A 96 7.14 2.26 11.27
N PRO A 97 6.38 3.35 11.48
CA PRO A 97 5.10 3.34 12.19
C PRO A 97 4.08 2.30 11.69
N PRO A 98 4.00 1.94 10.38
CA PRO A 98 3.17 0.85 9.89
C PRO A 98 3.35 -0.49 10.61
N SER A 99 4.50 -0.75 11.23
CA SER A 99 4.76 -1.98 12.00
C SER A 99 3.84 -2.13 13.22
N ASN A 100 3.28 -1.03 13.74
CA ASN A 100 2.26 -1.08 14.78
C ASN A 100 1.00 -1.85 14.36
N TYR A 101 0.73 -1.98 13.05
CA TYR A 101 -0.38 -2.80 12.57
C TYR A 101 -0.27 -4.25 13.03
N HIS A 102 0.93 -4.81 12.98
CA HIS A 102 1.18 -6.18 13.43
C HIS A 102 1.03 -6.31 14.96
N LEU A 103 1.50 -5.32 15.72
CA LEU A 103 1.29 -5.26 17.17
C LEU A 103 -0.20 -5.18 17.52
N GLY A 104 -0.97 -4.40 16.75
CA GLY A 104 -2.43 -4.30 16.89
C GLY A 104 -3.11 -5.64 16.64
N ARG A 105 -2.74 -6.34 15.57
CA ARG A 105 -3.26 -7.66 15.24
C ARG A 105 -2.91 -8.71 16.31
N MET A 106 -1.67 -8.69 16.80
CA MET A 106 -1.26 -9.59 17.91
C MET A 106 -2.07 -9.34 19.19
N ALA A 107 -2.31 -8.08 19.53
CA ALA A 107 -3.15 -7.72 20.68
C ALA A 107 -4.62 -8.11 20.48
N GLU A 108 -5.16 -7.94 19.26
CA GLU A 108 -6.53 -8.33 18.91
C GLU A 108 -6.75 -9.84 18.99
N ARG A 109 -5.77 -10.63 18.57
CA ARG A 109 -5.88 -12.10 18.50
C ARG A 109 -5.36 -12.83 19.74
N GLY A 110 -4.68 -12.13 20.63
CA GLY A 110 -4.01 -12.75 21.77
C GLY A 110 -2.76 -13.56 21.37
N GLU A 111 -2.09 -13.18 20.28
CA GLU A 111 -0.87 -13.83 19.81
C GLU A 111 0.30 -13.42 20.71
N GLY A 112 0.85 -14.40 21.46
CA GLY A 112 1.89 -14.18 22.47
C GLY A 112 1.41 -13.43 23.72
N GLY A 113 0.11 -13.50 24.08
CA GLY A 113 -0.46 -12.88 25.29
C GLY A 113 -1.97 -12.90 25.28
N PRO A 114 -2.63 -12.31 26.31
CA PRO A 114 -4.10 -12.22 26.34
C PRO A 114 -4.59 -11.26 25.25
N VAL A 115 -5.85 -11.46 24.79
CA VAL A 115 -6.55 -10.53 23.95
C VAL A 115 -6.71 -9.18 24.67
N ASP A 116 -6.29 -8.10 24.01
CA ASP A 116 -6.42 -6.74 24.52
C ASP A 116 -6.85 -5.80 23.39
N LEU A 117 -8.17 -5.64 23.24
CA LEU A 117 -8.77 -4.84 22.17
C LEU A 117 -8.54 -3.33 22.35
N ALA A 118 -8.37 -2.86 23.59
CA ALA A 118 -8.03 -1.46 23.82
C ALA A 118 -6.63 -1.13 23.31
N LYS A 119 -5.67 -2.03 23.60
CA LYS A 119 -4.31 -1.93 23.10
C LYS A 119 -4.22 -2.14 21.58
N ALA A 120 -5.06 -3.03 21.03
CA ALA A 120 -5.16 -3.21 19.59
C ALA A 120 -5.57 -1.90 18.90
N ARG A 121 -6.60 -1.19 19.41
CA ARG A 121 -7.00 0.13 18.90
C ARG A 121 -5.87 1.15 18.94
N GLU A 122 -5.10 1.17 20.03
CA GLU A 122 -3.97 2.08 20.17
C GLU A 122 -2.91 1.81 19.09
N PHE A 123 -2.50 0.56 18.93
CA PHE A 123 -1.53 0.17 17.92
C PHE A 123 -2.02 0.43 16.50
N TYR A 124 -3.27 0.11 16.18
CA TYR A 124 -3.84 0.43 14.88
C TYR A 124 -3.84 1.93 14.60
N ARG A 125 -4.15 2.76 15.60
CA ARG A 125 -4.07 4.21 15.47
C ARG A 125 -2.64 4.69 15.22
N LEU A 126 -1.65 4.13 15.93
CA LEU A 126 -0.23 4.45 15.76
C LEU A 126 0.32 4.00 14.39
N SER A 127 -0.28 2.99 13.78
CA SER A 127 0.10 2.54 12.44
C SER A 127 -0.39 3.45 11.31
N GLY A 128 -1.18 4.46 11.62
CA GLY A 128 -1.72 5.41 10.66
C GLY A 128 -2.69 4.78 9.66
N LYS A 129 -2.53 5.10 8.39
CA LYS A 129 -3.44 4.61 7.34
C LYS A 129 -3.42 3.09 7.16
N THR A 130 -2.33 2.43 7.52
CA THR A 130 -2.20 0.97 7.45
C THR A 130 -3.21 0.26 8.35
N GLY A 131 -3.45 0.77 9.55
CA GLY A 131 -4.39 0.19 10.50
C GLY A 131 -5.79 0.81 10.47
N ALA A 132 -6.06 1.74 9.55
CA ALA A 132 -7.30 2.51 9.56
C ALA A 132 -8.55 1.63 9.44
N VAL A 133 -8.51 0.58 8.61
CA VAL A 133 -9.65 -0.34 8.45
C VAL A 133 -9.85 -1.18 9.71
N ALA A 134 -8.78 -1.78 10.25
CA ALA A 134 -8.86 -2.57 11.47
C ALA A 134 -9.33 -1.73 12.67
N LEU A 135 -8.78 -0.52 12.83
CA LEU A 135 -9.25 0.42 13.85
C LEU A 135 -10.74 0.75 13.70
N GLY A 136 -11.17 1.08 12.48
CA GLY A 136 -12.56 1.39 12.19
C GLY A 136 -13.50 0.23 12.51
N GLN A 137 -13.14 -1.00 12.19
CA GLN A 137 -13.92 -2.20 12.50
C GLN A 137 -14.11 -2.39 14.01
N LEU A 138 -13.09 -2.15 14.81
CA LEU A 138 -13.21 -2.16 16.27
C LEU A 138 -14.09 -1.00 16.77
N MET A 139 -14.01 0.17 16.13
CA MET A 139 -14.86 1.33 16.47
C MET A 139 -16.33 1.09 16.13
N GLU A 140 -16.63 0.47 14.98
CA GLU A 140 -18.00 0.12 14.59
C GLU A 140 -18.69 -0.75 15.64
N LYS A 141 -17.97 -1.71 16.18
CA LYS A 141 -18.49 -2.67 17.15
C LYS A 141 -18.48 -2.15 18.59
N GLY A 142 -17.66 -1.14 18.89
CA GLY A 142 -17.39 -0.68 20.26
C GLY A 142 -16.43 -1.61 21.02
N GLU A 143 -15.64 -2.39 20.30
CA GLU A 143 -14.66 -3.31 20.85
C GLU A 143 -13.38 -2.55 21.24
N GLY A 144 -12.94 -2.71 22.49
CA GLY A 144 -11.75 -2.02 23.03
C GLY A 144 -11.95 -0.52 23.29
N GLY A 145 -13.17 0.01 23.23
CA GLY A 145 -13.49 1.41 23.49
C GLY A 145 -14.88 1.81 23.01
N PRO A 146 -15.22 3.11 23.01
CA PRO A 146 -16.54 3.56 22.60
C PRO A 146 -16.91 3.13 21.18
N LYS A 147 -18.20 2.82 20.97
CA LYS A 147 -18.76 2.57 19.64
C LYS A 147 -18.87 3.90 18.89
N ASP A 148 -18.22 3.98 17.71
CA ASP A 148 -18.22 5.18 16.89
C ASP A 148 -18.20 4.82 15.38
N PRO A 149 -19.33 4.46 14.79
CA PRO A 149 -19.42 4.15 13.37
C PRO A 149 -19.15 5.36 12.46
N SER A 150 -19.46 6.60 12.91
CA SER A 150 -19.18 7.81 12.14
C SER A 150 -17.67 8.09 12.06
N GLY A 151 -16.95 7.94 13.19
CA GLY A 151 -15.50 8.03 13.20
C GLY A 151 -14.84 6.94 12.35
N ALA A 152 -15.36 5.71 12.40
CA ALA A 152 -14.91 4.61 11.54
C ALA A 152 -15.03 4.96 10.05
N LEU A 153 -16.18 5.52 9.64
CA LEU A 153 -16.41 5.94 8.27
C LEU A 153 -15.40 7.00 7.80
N THR A 154 -15.08 7.95 8.69
CA THR A 154 -14.04 8.96 8.41
C THR A 154 -12.67 8.33 8.19
N LEU A 155 -12.27 7.37 9.04
CA LEU A 155 -11.01 6.63 8.87
C LEU A 155 -10.95 5.88 7.54
N TYR A 156 -12.04 5.22 7.16
CA TYR A 156 -12.11 4.51 5.89
C TYR A 156 -11.96 5.44 4.69
N LEU A 157 -12.66 6.58 4.70
CA LEU A 157 -12.55 7.58 3.65
C LEU A 157 -11.11 8.11 3.52
N ASP A 158 -10.42 8.35 4.64
CA ASP A 158 -9.02 8.80 4.64
C ASP A 158 -8.03 7.74 4.14
N ALA A 159 -8.41 6.47 4.24
CA ALA A 159 -7.55 5.35 3.87
C ALA A 159 -7.75 4.86 2.42
N THR A 160 -8.80 5.29 1.70
CA THR A 160 -9.15 4.79 0.35
C THR A 160 -8.00 4.85 -0.64
N ASN A 161 -7.17 5.90 -0.59
CA ASN A 161 -6.01 6.08 -1.47
C ASN A 161 -4.79 5.24 -1.06
N TYR A 162 -4.82 4.65 0.13
CA TYR A 162 -3.70 3.88 0.69
C TYR A 162 -3.96 2.37 0.68
N VAL A 163 -5.10 1.94 1.23
CA VAL A 163 -5.49 0.52 1.30
C VAL A 163 -6.54 0.14 0.25
N GLY A 164 -6.97 1.09 -0.56
CA GLY A 164 -7.77 0.84 -1.77
C GLY A 164 -9.07 0.11 -1.50
N ASP A 165 -9.21 -1.07 -2.11
CA ASP A 165 -10.46 -1.86 -2.11
C ASP A 165 -10.97 -2.21 -0.70
N GLU A 166 -10.08 -2.44 0.25
CA GLU A 166 -10.46 -2.80 1.63
C GLU A 166 -11.23 -1.67 2.31
N ALA A 167 -10.73 -0.42 2.18
CA ALA A 167 -11.43 0.75 2.71
C ALA A 167 -12.79 0.97 2.02
N TRP A 168 -12.85 0.81 0.70
CA TRP A 168 -14.10 0.92 -0.04
C TRP A 168 -15.12 -0.15 0.35
N GLN A 169 -14.68 -1.39 0.60
CA GLN A 169 -15.56 -2.45 1.11
C GLN A 169 -16.13 -2.10 2.49
N ALA A 170 -15.30 -1.58 3.39
CA ALA A 170 -15.72 -1.15 4.72
C ALA A 170 -16.75 -0.01 4.65
N ILE A 171 -16.50 1.00 3.79
CA ILE A 171 -17.46 2.09 3.54
C ILE A 171 -18.80 1.55 3.06
N ARG A 172 -18.81 0.67 2.05
CA ARG A 172 -20.04 0.06 1.53
C ARG A 172 -20.82 -0.69 2.61
N GLN A 173 -20.11 -1.50 3.38
CA GLN A 173 -20.74 -2.29 4.43
C GLN A 173 -21.39 -1.41 5.48
N LEU A 174 -20.69 -0.39 5.94
CA LEU A 174 -21.19 0.53 6.95
C LEU A 174 -22.40 1.35 6.44
N ARG A 175 -22.36 1.80 5.18
CA ARG A 175 -23.50 2.47 4.55
C ARG A 175 -24.73 1.54 4.38
N LYS A 176 -24.51 0.27 4.01
CA LYS A 176 -25.60 -0.73 3.96
C LYS A 176 -26.26 -0.98 5.33
N GLN A 177 -25.50 -0.80 6.39
CA GLN A 177 -26.03 -0.85 7.78
C GLN A 177 -26.83 0.41 8.17
N GLY A 178 -26.94 1.38 7.25
CA GLY A 178 -27.72 2.60 7.47
C GLY A 178 -26.93 3.77 8.06
N GLN A 179 -25.60 3.68 8.14
CA GLN A 179 -24.77 4.80 8.61
C GLN A 179 -24.80 5.94 7.57
N PRO A 180 -25.33 7.13 7.92
CA PRO A 180 -25.37 8.27 7.02
C PRO A 180 -23.99 8.92 6.91
N LEU A 181 -23.76 9.63 5.81
CA LEU A 181 -22.64 10.54 5.64
C LEU A 181 -23.05 11.94 6.16
N ASP A 182 -22.24 12.52 7.03
CA ASP A 182 -22.34 13.95 7.32
C ASP A 182 -21.85 14.82 6.13
N ALA A 183 -21.95 16.16 6.24
CA ALA A 183 -21.60 17.05 5.15
C ALA A 183 -20.11 16.95 4.75
N VAL A 184 -19.21 16.83 5.74
CA VAL A 184 -17.77 16.70 5.51
C VAL A 184 -17.43 15.36 4.88
N GLN A 185 -18.04 14.29 5.39
CA GLN A 185 -17.88 12.94 4.86
C GLN A 185 -18.43 12.81 3.43
N LYS A 186 -19.55 13.48 3.10
CA LYS A 186 -20.09 13.54 1.72
C LYS A 186 -19.10 14.18 0.77
N GLN A 187 -18.56 15.35 1.13
CA GLN A 187 -17.57 16.03 0.31
C GLN A 187 -16.32 15.15 0.11
N ARG A 188 -15.84 14.51 1.18
CA ARG A 188 -14.67 13.63 1.14
C ARG A 188 -14.94 12.39 0.29
N PHE A 189 -16.11 11.78 0.41
CA PHE A 189 -16.53 10.64 -0.42
C PHE A 189 -16.54 11.01 -1.90
N GLN A 190 -17.10 12.16 -2.27
CA GLN A 190 -17.10 12.66 -3.64
C GLN A 190 -15.68 12.83 -4.19
N GLN A 191 -14.82 13.48 -3.41
CA GLN A 191 -13.41 13.68 -3.81
C GLN A 191 -12.68 12.34 -4.00
N GLN A 192 -12.77 11.42 -3.05
CA GLN A 192 -12.09 10.12 -3.11
C GLN A 192 -12.62 9.25 -4.25
N TRP A 193 -13.94 9.32 -4.49
CA TRP A 193 -14.56 8.61 -5.60
C TRP A 193 -14.05 9.15 -6.95
N LEU A 194 -14.02 10.48 -7.12
CA LEU A 194 -13.52 11.12 -8.34
C LEU A 194 -12.05 10.79 -8.60
N ASP A 195 -11.21 10.84 -7.57
CA ASP A 195 -9.80 10.46 -7.67
C ASP A 195 -9.65 9.00 -8.10
N SER A 196 -10.48 8.10 -7.57
CA SER A 196 -10.50 6.69 -7.94
C SER A 196 -10.95 6.48 -9.39
N PHE A 197 -11.97 7.22 -9.83
CA PHE A 197 -12.41 7.21 -11.22
C PHE A 197 -11.30 7.69 -12.17
N ILE A 198 -10.64 8.81 -11.86
CA ILE A 198 -9.55 9.34 -12.69
C ILE A 198 -8.42 8.31 -12.83
N ARG A 199 -8.00 7.70 -11.72
CA ARG A 199 -6.97 6.63 -11.76
C ARG A 199 -7.40 5.44 -12.61
N LEU A 200 -8.62 4.95 -12.39
CA LEU A 200 -9.15 3.81 -13.15
C LEU A 200 -9.26 4.14 -14.63
N ARG A 201 -9.86 5.28 -14.98
CA ARG A 201 -9.96 5.77 -16.35
C ARG A 201 -8.59 5.82 -17.02
N ASN A 202 -7.61 6.44 -16.37
CA ASN A 202 -6.27 6.55 -16.92
C ASN A 202 -5.64 5.16 -17.14
N SER A 203 -5.76 4.24 -16.19
CA SER A 203 -5.22 2.88 -16.34
C SER A 203 -5.92 2.08 -17.45
N ARG A 204 -7.22 2.27 -17.66
CA ARG A 204 -8.00 1.55 -18.68
C ARG A 204 -7.80 2.10 -20.09
N LEU A 205 -7.48 3.38 -20.23
CA LEU A 205 -7.21 4.01 -21.51
C LEU A 205 -5.75 3.84 -21.96
N VAL A 206 -4.84 3.46 -21.06
CA VAL A 206 -3.43 3.13 -21.35
C VAL A 206 -3.34 1.65 -21.76
N VAL A 207 -3.96 1.29 -22.89
CA VAL A 207 -3.91 -0.06 -23.45
C VAL A 207 -3.13 -0.05 -24.77
N ARG A 208 -2.62 -1.24 -25.13
CA ARG A 208 -1.74 -1.39 -26.30
C ARG A 208 -2.42 -0.90 -27.57
N GLU A 209 -3.65 -1.28 -27.79
CA GLU A 209 -4.43 -0.98 -28.98
C GLU A 209 -4.60 0.53 -29.22
N VAL A 210 -4.85 1.30 -28.14
CA VAL A 210 -4.92 2.76 -28.20
C VAL A 210 -3.54 3.35 -28.57
N PHE A 211 -2.49 2.86 -27.96
CA PHE A 211 -1.13 3.36 -28.27
C PHE A 211 -0.69 3.00 -29.67
N ASP A 212 -0.96 1.77 -30.13
CA ASP A 212 -0.59 1.35 -31.49
C ASP A 212 -1.35 2.19 -32.53
N ALA A 213 -2.64 2.47 -32.31
CA ALA A 213 -3.43 3.35 -33.17
C ALA A 213 -2.89 4.79 -33.18
N VAL A 214 -2.57 5.37 -32.02
CA VAL A 214 -1.98 6.73 -31.93
C VAL A 214 -0.60 6.78 -32.59
N ASN A 215 0.25 5.78 -32.35
CA ASN A 215 1.57 5.69 -32.96
C ASN A 215 1.50 5.60 -34.50
N ALA A 216 0.53 4.88 -35.04
CA ALA A 216 0.33 4.77 -36.50
C ALA A 216 0.05 6.13 -37.15
N THR A 217 -0.54 7.08 -36.41
CA THR A 217 -0.80 8.44 -36.94
C THR A 217 0.44 9.34 -36.92
N GLY A 218 1.49 9.00 -36.13
CA GLY A 218 2.67 9.80 -35.94
C GLY A 218 2.47 11.14 -35.22
N ALA A 219 1.24 11.46 -34.76
CA ALA A 219 0.87 12.74 -34.15
C ALA A 219 0.10 12.57 -32.86
N ALA A 220 0.22 13.55 -31.95
CA ALA A 220 -0.59 13.59 -30.75
C ALA A 220 -2.09 13.74 -31.11
N LYS A 221 -2.93 13.02 -30.38
CA LYS A 221 -4.38 13.02 -30.56
C LYS A 221 -5.06 13.54 -29.31
N LYS A 222 -6.14 14.33 -29.51
CA LYS A 222 -6.98 14.82 -28.40
C LYS A 222 -8.41 14.32 -28.64
N VAL A 223 -9.07 13.94 -27.58
CA VAL A 223 -10.49 13.54 -27.59
C VAL A 223 -11.17 14.10 -26.35
N THR A 224 -12.46 14.30 -26.40
CA THR A 224 -13.26 14.61 -25.20
C THR A 224 -14.33 13.53 -25.04
N LEU A 225 -14.25 12.79 -23.93
CA LEU A 225 -15.25 11.79 -23.56
C LEU A 225 -16.19 12.35 -22.49
N SER A 226 -17.46 11.97 -22.56
CA SER A 226 -18.44 12.17 -21.51
C SER A 226 -18.77 10.84 -20.86
N PHE A 227 -18.64 10.76 -19.54
CA PHE A 227 -19.02 9.62 -18.71
C PHE A 227 -20.24 10.02 -17.88
N ARG A 228 -21.34 9.27 -18.05
CA ARG A 228 -22.60 9.49 -17.31
C ARG A 228 -22.87 8.28 -16.44
N PHE A 229 -22.95 8.49 -15.14
CA PHE A 229 -23.24 7.47 -14.13
C PHE A 229 -24.66 7.66 -13.61
N SER A 230 -25.42 6.58 -13.49
CA SER A 230 -26.72 6.53 -12.82
C SER A 230 -26.60 5.92 -11.40
N SER A 231 -27.68 6.06 -10.60
CA SER A 231 -27.70 5.64 -9.19
C SER A 231 -27.49 4.17 -8.93
N ASP A 232 -27.76 3.33 -9.92
CA ASP A 232 -27.82 1.88 -9.81
C ASP A 232 -26.72 1.16 -10.60
N SER A 233 -25.81 1.93 -11.21
CA SER A 233 -24.77 1.36 -12.05
C SER A 233 -23.40 1.99 -11.81
N GLY A 234 -22.43 1.16 -11.43
CA GLY A 234 -21.01 1.55 -11.44
C GLY A 234 -20.43 1.66 -12.86
N LYS A 235 -21.19 1.25 -13.91
CA LYS A 235 -20.77 1.31 -15.30
C LYS A 235 -21.34 2.58 -15.95
N PRO A 236 -20.49 3.52 -16.42
CA PRO A 236 -20.97 4.72 -17.07
C PRO A 236 -21.48 4.44 -18.50
N GLN A 237 -22.44 5.25 -18.94
CA GLN A 237 -22.62 5.47 -20.37
C GLN A 237 -21.51 6.38 -20.86
N VAL A 238 -20.78 5.95 -21.89
CA VAL A 238 -19.66 6.70 -22.46
C VAL A 238 -20.05 7.22 -23.83
N THR A 239 -19.86 8.51 -24.06
CA THR A 239 -20.05 9.16 -25.35
C THR A 239 -18.82 9.98 -25.71
N MET A 240 -18.44 9.99 -26.98
CA MET A 240 -17.41 10.85 -27.50
C MET A 240 -18.03 12.20 -27.88
N LEU A 241 -17.60 13.27 -27.23
CA LEU A 241 -18.05 14.62 -27.53
C LEU A 241 -17.21 15.25 -28.65
N GLU A 242 -15.91 14.98 -28.63
CA GLU A 242 -14.94 15.43 -29.63
C GLU A 242 -14.03 14.24 -29.97
N GLY A 243 -13.93 13.89 -31.24
CA GLY A 243 -13.07 12.81 -31.73
C GLY A 243 -11.64 13.28 -32.03
N SER A 244 -10.74 12.33 -32.20
CA SER A 244 -9.32 12.58 -32.50
C SER A 244 -9.06 13.03 -33.95
N GLY A 245 -10.07 12.95 -34.81
CA GLY A 245 -9.94 13.08 -36.26
C GLY A 245 -9.39 11.83 -36.97
N ASP A 246 -9.29 10.71 -36.26
CA ASP A 246 -8.87 9.41 -36.78
C ASP A 246 -9.84 8.32 -36.25
N ALA A 247 -10.58 7.71 -37.14
CA ALA A 247 -11.62 6.76 -36.79
C ALA A 247 -11.10 5.49 -36.11
N ASN A 248 -9.89 5.06 -36.41
CA ASN A 248 -9.26 3.91 -35.75
C ASN A 248 -8.84 4.22 -34.31
N VAL A 249 -8.27 5.42 -34.08
CA VAL A 249 -7.96 5.91 -32.75
C VAL A 249 -9.23 6.05 -31.92
N ASP A 250 -10.26 6.66 -32.48
CA ASP A 250 -11.56 6.85 -31.80
C ASP A 250 -12.22 5.52 -31.42
N HIS A 251 -12.18 4.53 -32.32
CA HIS A 251 -12.68 3.18 -32.06
C HIS A 251 -12.01 2.55 -30.84
N TRP A 252 -10.69 2.51 -30.79
CA TRP A 252 -9.97 1.86 -29.68
C TRP A 252 -10.11 2.62 -28.34
N ILE A 253 -10.20 3.95 -28.38
CA ILE A 253 -10.48 4.74 -27.20
C ILE A 253 -11.87 4.43 -26.64
N MET A 254 -12.89 4.36 -27.50
CA MET A 254 -14.26 4.04 -27.08
C MET A 254 -14.37 2.61 -26.58
N GLU A 255 -13.73 1.65 -27.23
CA GLU A 255 -13.69 0.25 -26.78
C GLU A 255 -13.04 0.14 -25.40
N ALA A 256 -11.89 0.80 -25.17
CA ALA A 256 -11.23 0.83 -23.88
C ALA A 256 -12.08 1.53 -22.80
N ALA A 257 -12.72 2.64 -23.13
CA ALA A 257 -13.57 3.40 -22.22
C ALA A 257 -14.84 2.61 -21.82
N SER A 258 -15.40 1.82 -22.71
CA SER A 258 -16.58 0.98 -22.46
C SER A 258 -16.36 -0.09 -21.39
N ARG A 259 -15.10 -0.45 -21.12
CA ARG A 259 -14.67 -1.42 -20.10
C ARG A 259 -14.51 -0.82 -18.71
N ILE A 260 -14.68 0.49 -18.57
CA ILE A 260 -14.59 1.16 -17.28
C ILE A 260 -15.83 0.81 -16.45
N THR A 261 -15.59 0.27 -15.26
CA THR A 261 -16.65 -0.02 -14.29
C THR A 261 -16.11 0.33 -12.91
N MET A 262 -16.83 1.22 -12.21
CA MET A 262 -16.55 1.54 -10.82
C MET A 262 -17.12 0.46 -9.90
N ARG A 263 -16.43 0.20 -8.81
CA ARG A 263 -16.92 -0.73 -7.77
C ARG A 263 -17.91 -0.05 -6.82
N GLU A 264 -17.84 1.27 -6.76
CA GLU A 264 -18.65 2.09 -5.88
C GLU A 264 -19.71 2.85 -6.67
N ASP A 265 -20.89 3.00 -6.07
CA ASP A 265 -21.94 3.85 -6.62
C ASP A 265 -21.47 5.29 -6.74
N ALA A 266 -21.77 5.91 -7.85
CA ALA A 266 -21.37 7.31 -8.08
C ALA A 266 -22.08 8.24 -7.09
N PRO A 267 -21.37 9.26 -6.56
CA PRO A 267 -22.04 10.34 -5.86
C PRO A 267 -22.87 11.13 -6.87
N LEU A 268 -24.19 11.11 -6.71
CA LEU A 268 -25.09 11.83 -7.61
C LEU A 268 -25.08 13.32 -7.27
N THR A 269 -25.01 14.16 -8.29
CA THR A 269 -24.81 15.61 -8.10
C THR A 269 -25.84 16.49 -8.83
N ASP A 270 -26.67 15.92 -9.72
CA ASP A 270 -27.69 16.67 -10.42
C ASP A 270 -29.11 16.25 -10.00
N ASP A 271 -30.10 17.06 -10.41
CA ASP A 271 -31.52 16.87 -10.10
C ASP A 271 -32.10 15.61 -10.79
N THR A 272 -31.41 15.05 -11.78
CA THR A 272 -31.82 13.81 -12.48
C THR A 272 -31.36 12.55 -11.77
N GLY A 273 -30.54 12.68 -10.72
CA GLY A 273 -29.92 11.55 -10.04
C GLY A 273 -28.75 10.95 -10.83
N GLU A 274 -28.10 11.74 -11.68
CA GLU A 274 -26.95 11.35 -12.47
C GLU A 274 -25.69 12.16 -12.11
N LEU A 275 -24.52 11.55 -12.35
CA LEU A 275 -23.23 12.22 -12.35
C LEU A 275 -22.66 12.22 -13.77
N LYS A 276 -22.44 13.40 -14.32
CA LYS A 276 -21.83 13.59 -15.64
C LYS A 276 -20.41 14.16 -15.49
N ILE A 277 -19.43 13.49 -16.11
CA ILE A 277 -18.03 13.91 -16.12
C ILE A 277 -17.56 14.06 -17.56
N ASN A 278 -17.27 15.27 -17.99
CA ASN A 278 -16.62 15.52 -19.27
C ASN A 278 -15.09 15.49 -19.07
N SER A 279 -14.43 14.73 -19.91
CA SER A 279 -13.02 14.38 -19.73
C SER A 279 -12.23 14.63 -21.01
N PRO A 280 -11.54 15.78 -21.11
CA PRO A 280 -10.57 15.99 -22.18
C PRO A 280 -9.35 15.09 -21.94
N LEU A 281 -8.87 14.44 -22.99
CA LEU A 281 -7.77 13.49 -22.97
C LEU A 281 -6.81 13.80 -24.11
N ALA A 282 -5.52 13.59 -23.86
CA ALA A 282 -4.47 13.75 -24.85
C ALA A 282 -3.61 12.48 -24.88
N PHE A 283 -3.38 11.95 -26.06
CA PHE A 283 -2.55 10.79 -26.32
C PHE A 283 -1.38 11.23 -27.21
N SER A 284 -0.16 10.93 -26.82
CA SER A 284 1.02 11.19 -27.61
C SER A 284 1.64 9.89 -28.11
N PRO A 285 2.14 9.85 -29.38
CA PRO A 285 2.92 8.72 -29.84
C PRO A 285 4.07 8.46 -28.85
N ARG A 286 4.32 7.18 -28.55
CA ARG A 286 5.55 6.83 -27.82
C ARG A 286 6.72 7.20 -28.70
N ARG A 287 7.61 8.08 -28.23
CA ARG A 287 8.92 8.19 -28.83
C ARG A 287 9.57 6.81 -28.74
N THR A 288 10.03 6.28 -29.86
CA THR A 288 10.82 5.04 -29.95
C THR A 288 12.23 5.23 -29.41
N GLU A 289 12.44 6.13 -28.47
CA GLU A 289 13.64 6.12 -27.67
C GLU A 289 13.58 4.87 -26.81
N ARG A 290 14.44 3.89 -27.15
CA ARG A 290 14.67 2.67 -26.41
C ARG A 290 14.63 3.02 -24.92
N MET A 291 13.69 2.43 -24.17
CA MET A 291 13.80 2.44 -22.73
C MET A 291 15.09 1.68 -22.40
N PHE A 292 16.17 2.44 -22.21
CA PHE A 292 17.35 1.91 -21.58
C PHE A 292 16.95 1.54 -20.14
N TRP A 293 16.76 0.26 -19.90
CA TRP A 293 16.72 -0.27 -18.55
C TRP A 293 18.09 0.02 -17.95
N MET A 294 18.17 1.03 -17.09
CA MET A 294 19.38 1.29 -16.34
C MET A 294 19.49 0.22 -15.26
N CYS A 295 20.32 -0.78 -15.49
CA CYS A 295 20.80 -1.69 -14.48
C CYS A 295 21.93 -0.99 -13.72
N GLY A 296 21.60 -0.22 -12.68
CA GLY A 296 22.57 0.60 -11.98
C GLY A 296 23.10 1.76 -12.86
N THR A 297 24.38 2.14 -12.72
CA THR A 297 25.03 3.22 -13.45
C THR A 297 25.60 2.83 -14.81
N LYS A 298 25.35 1.62 -15.31
CA LYS A 298 25.84 1.12 -16.60
C LYS A 298 24.70 0.58 -17.45
N PRO A 299 24.72 0.78 -18.79
CA PRO A 299 23.76 0.17 -19.70
C PRO A 299 23.92 -1.36 -19.66
N CYS A 300 22.80 -2.10 -19.58
CA CYS A 300 22.81 -3.55 -19.70
C CYS A 300 23.29 -3.93 -21.11
N ALA A 301 24.32 -4.78 -21.21
CA ALA A 301 24.74 -5.36 -22.47
C ALA A 301 23.63 -6.26 -23.01
N GLN A 302 23.30 -6.10 -24.30
CA GLN A 302 22.45 -7.04 -25.02
C GLN A 302 23.28 -8.30 -25.33
N GLU A 303 22.87 -9.46 -24.81
CA GLU A 303 23.17 -10.75 -25.43
C GLU A 303 22.02 -11.15 -26.36
#